data_1fe3f92cc170049ccb3486d5b6663a55
#
_entry.id   1fe3f92cc170049ccb3486d5b6663a55
#
_cell.length_a   1.000
_cell.length_b   1.000
_cell.length_c   1.000
_cell.angle_alpha   90.00
_cell.angle_beta   90.00
_cell.angle_gamma   90.00
#
_symmetry.space_group_name_H-M   'P 1'
#
loop_
_entity.id
_entity.type
_entity.pdbx_description
1 polymer ?
#
loop_
_entity_poly.entity_id
_entity_poly.type
_entity_poly.pdbx_seq_one_letter_code
_entity_poly.pdbx_strand_id
1 'polypeptide(L)'
;MLLEPNEARVVMFFGKYKGTFYETGFWWINPFMGRKKISVRARNLNVEPIKVNDKNGNPVMIGLVLVWKIRPDEIYRAVFDIDASTMGGTDLAVSASARMKVLENFVSVQSDAALRQVAGCYSYDNNGVADDELTLRSNSEQINDQLEHTLNERLAMAGIEVVEARINYLAYAPEIAAVMLRRQQADAIISAREKIVEGAVTMVKMALDRLADDRIVELDEERKAAMV
;
A
#
# COMPACT_ATOMS: atom_id res chain seq x y z
N MET A 1 -0.60 -30.40 27.57
CA MET A 1 -0.10 -29.25 26.78
C MET A 1 -1.11 -28.13 26.95
N LEU A 2 -0.69 -26.98 27.47
CA LEU A 2 -1.54 -25.80 27.59
C LEU A 2 -1.41 -24.96 26.31
N LEU A 3 -2.53 -24.54 25.72
CA LEU A 3 -2.61 -23.62 24.59
C LEU A 3 -3.34 -22.36 25.02
N GLU A 4 -2.67 -21.22 24.90
CA GLU A 4 -3.24 -19.91 25.19
C GLU A 4 -4.01 -19.36 23.98
N PRO A 5 -4.94 -18.42 24.16
CA PRO A 5 -5.65 -17.77 23.06
C PRO A 5 -4.66 -17.12 22.05
N ASN A 6 -4.96 -17.30 20.75
CA ASN A 6 -4.12 -16.81 19.64
C ASN A 6 -2.70 -17.40 19.58
N GLU A 7 -2.52 -18.59 20.13
CA GLU A 7 -1.34 -19.42 19.95
C GLU A 7 -1.71 -20.68 19.20
N ALA A 8 -0.79 -21.13 18.36
CA ALA A 8 -0.91 -22.41 17.69
C ALA A 8 0.34 -23.26 17.92
N ARG A 9 0.15 -24.56 17.86
CA ARG A 9 1.25 -25.51 17.90
C ARG A 9 1.16 -26.49 16.74
N VAL A 10 2.23 -26.53 15.98
CA VAL A 10 2.42 -27.51 14.92
C VAL A 10 3.08 -28.75 15.53
N VAL A 11 2.46 -29.88 15.32
CA VAL A 11 2.88 -31.17 15.89
C VAL A 11 3.50 -32.06 14.82
N MET A 12 4.68 -32.58 15.12
CA MET A 12 5.42 -33.51 14.27
C MET A 12 5.69 -34.81 15.01
N PHE A 13 5.67 -35.91 14.26
CA PHE A 13 6.08 -37.22 14.76
C PHE A 13 7.17 -37.79 13.86
N PHE A 14 8.36 -37.98 14.40
CA PHE A 14 9.55 -38.43 13.65
C PHE A 14 9.76 -37.67 12.32
N GLY A 15 9.67 -36.31 12.38
CA GLY A 15 9.86 -35.45 11.20
C GLY A 15 8.65 -35.32 10.29
N LYS A 16 7.59 -36.11 10.48
CA LYS A 16 6.35 -36.00 9.68
C LYS A 16 5.35 -35.06 10.36
N TYR A 17 4.80 -34.12 9.61
CA TYR A 17 3.69 -33.28 10.06
C TYR A 17 2.45 -34.15 10.36
N LYS A 18 1.83 -33.94 11.54
CA LYS A 18 0.66 -34.66 11.99
C LYS A 18 -0.59 -33.79 12.10
N GLY A 19 -0.40 -32.50 12.35
CA GLY A 19 -1.50 -31.55 12.48
C GLY A 19 -1.11 -30.30 13.21
N THR A 20 -2.00 -29.32 13.17
CA THR A 20 -1.88 -28.04 13.86
C THR A 20 -3.00 -27.89 14.88
N PHE A 21 -2.66 -27.57 16.12
CA PHE A 21 -3.62 -27.31 17.19
C PHE A 21 -3.67 -25.80 17.41
N TYR A 22 -4.86 -25.22 17.29
CA TYR A 22 -5.14 -23.78 17.55
C TYR A 22 -6.28 -23.59 18.56
N GLU A 23 -6.99 -24.67 18.94
CA GLU A 23 -8.01 -24.60 19.96
C GLU A 23 -7.40 -24.44 21.34
N THR A 24 -7.90 -23.47 22.09
CA THR A 24 -7.46 -23.16 23.46
C THR A 24 -7.82 -24.30 24.42
N GLY A 25 -6.98 -24.52 25.41
CA GLY A 25 -7.27 -25.51 26.46
C GLY A 25 -6.08 -26.39 26.81
N PHE A 26 -6.39 -27.43 27.60
CA PHE A 26 -5.41 -28.41 28.04
C PHE A 26 -5.54 -29.69 27.20
N TRP A 27 -4.51 -29.98 26.42
CA TRP A 27 -4.45 -31.14 25.51
C TRP A 27 -3.43 -32.15 26.00
N TRP A 28 -3.81 -33.43 25.98
CA TRP A 28 -2.88 -34.53 26.24
C TRP A 28 -2.30 -34.98 24.89
N ILE A 29 -0.97 -34.92 24.75
CA ILE A 29 -0.26 -35.28 23.52
C ILE A 29 0.87 -36.26 23.89
N ASN A 30 1.15 -37.21 23.02
CA ASN A 30 2.23 -38.16 23.18
C ASN A 30 3.58 -37.42 23.37
N PRO A 31 4.38 -37.75 24.40
CA PRO A 31 5.64 -37.09 24.70
C PRO A 31 6.69 -37.19 23.57
N PHE A 32 6.61 -38.19 22.71
CA PHE A 32 7.51 -38.37 21.57
C PHE A 32 7.20 -37.45 20.38
N MET A 33 6.15 -36.65 20.45
CA MET A 33 5.81 -35.68 19.40
C MET A 33 6.58 -34.37 19.60
N GLY A 34 7.34 -33.97 18.56
CA GLY A 34 7.95 -32.64 18.47
C GLY A 34 6.87 -31.57 18.31
N ARG A 35 7.09 -30.42 18.96
CA ARG A 35 6.13 -29.30 18.98
C ARG A 35 6.81 -27.98 18.63
N LYS A 36 6.27 -27.29 17.63
CA LYS A 36 6.72 -25.92 17.30
C LYS A 36 5.61 -24.95 17.63
N LYS A 37 5.89 -23.98 18.51
CA LYS A 37 4.93 -22.94 18.96
C LYS A 37 5.03 -21.75 18.00
N ILE A 38 3.88 -21.17 17.64
CA ILE A 38 3.77 -19.96 16.83
C ILE A 38 2.60 -19.10 17.33
N SER A 39 2.69 -17.78 17.16
CA SER A 39 1.61 -16.83 17.49
C SER A 39 0.83 -16.50 16.20
N VAL A 40 -0.50 -16.53 16.29
CA VAL A 40 -1.41 -16.15 15.21
C VAL A 40 -2.02 -14.77 15.40
N ARG A 41 -1.52 -14.02 16.40
CA ARG A 41 -1.96 -12.63 16.65
C ARG A 41 -1.63 -11.73 15.48
N ALA A 42 -2.53 -10.80 15.18
CA ALA A 42 -2.23 -9.73 14.22
C ALA A 42 -1.06 -8.86 14.73
N ARG A 43 -0.21 -8.45 13.82
CA ARG A 43 0.99 -7.65 14.08
C ARG A 43 1.08 -6.50 13.12
N ASN A 44 1.55 -5.37 13.62
CA ASN A 44 1.87 -4.21 12.82
C ASN A 44 3.34 -4.29 12.39
N LEU A 45 3.60 -3.98 11.13
CA LEU A 45 4.93 -3.76 10.60
C LEU A 45 4.96 -2.37 9.97
N ASN A 46 5.92 -1.57 10.39
CA ASN A 46 6.24 -0.29 9.77
C ASN A 46 7.49 -0.49 8.90
N VAL A 47 7.31 -0.39 7.59
CA VAL A 47 8.40 -0.49 6.62
C VAL A 47 8.98 0.90 6.43
N GLU A 48 10.29 1.02 6.63
CA GLU A 48 11.00 2.30 6.43
C GLU A 48 10.87 2.78 4.98
N PRO A 49 10.84 4.11 4.76
CA PRO A 49 10.73 4.66 3.42
C PRO A 49 11.88 4.21 2.51
N ILE A 50 11.53 3.57 1.40
CA ILE A 50 12.47 3.13 0.37
C ILE A 50 12.44 4.06 -0.83
N LYS A 51 13.58 4.23 -1.48
CA LYS A 51 13.70 4.98 -2.73
C LYS A 51 13.31 4.09 -3.90
N VAL A 52 12.31 4.53 -4.66
CA VAL A 52 11.81 3.84 -5.86
C VAL A 52 11.58 4.85 -6.98
N ASN A 53 11.49 4.39 -8.21
CA ASN A 53 11.10 5.25 -9.33
C ASN A 53 9.61 5.09 -9.61
N ASP A 54 8.93 6.20 -9.84
CA ASP A 54 7.55 6.21 -10.31
C ASP A 54 7.46 5.81 -11.80
N LYS A 55 6.23 5.75 -12.35
CA LYS A 55 5.97 5.46 -13.77
C LYS A 55 6.74 6.39 -14.72
N ASN A 56 6.96 7.64 -14.32
CA ASN A 56 7.66 8.65 -15.11
C ASN A 56 9.19 8.62 -14.93
N GLY A 57 9.71 7.71 -14.10
CA GLY A 57 11.13 7.61 -13.78
C GLY A 57 11.62 8.58 -12.71
N ASN A 58 10.74 9.32 -12.04
CA ASN A 58 11.11 10.21 -10.96
C ASN A 58 11.40 9.42 -9.68
N PRO A 59 12.53 9.67 -8.99
CA PRO A 59 12.81 9.02 -7.72
C PRO A 59 11.90 9.57 -6.61
N VAL A 60 11.14 8.67 -5.98
CA VAL A 60 10.24 8.95 -4.86
C VAL A 60 10.60 8.09 -3.65
N MET A 61 10.32 8.59 -2.47
CA MET A 61 10.46 7.88 -1.20
C MET A 61 9.07 7.43 -0.77
N ILE A 62 8.88 6.12 -0.60
CA ILE A 62 7.60 5.54 -0.18
C ILE A 62 7.82 4.65 1.04
N GLY A 63 7.04 4.87 2.08
CA GLY A 63 6.93 4.04 3.28
C GLY A 63 5.56 3.38 3.37
N LEU A 64 5.50 2.26 4.06
CA LEU A 64 4.32 1.42 4.21
C LEU A 64 4.12 1.03 5.67
N VAL A 65 2.88 1.06 6.12
CA VAL A 65 2.43 0.38 7.33
C VAL A 65 1.49 -0.74 6.94
N LEU A 66 1.72 -1.92 7.48
CA LEU A 66 0.84 -3.06 7.24
C LEU A 66 0.50 -3.81 8.53
N VAL A 67 -0.70 -4.36 8.55
CA VAL A 67 -1.18 -5.28 9.57
C VAL A 67 -1.27 -6.67 8.96
N TRP A 68 -0.59 -7.64 9.54
CA TRP A 68 -0.55 -9.00 9.05
C TRP A 68 -0.78 -10.03 10.16
N LYS A 69 -1.28 -11.18 9.79
CA LYS A 69 -1.48 -12.34 10.68
C LYS A 69 -1.22 -13.64 9.91
N ILE A 70 -1.04 -14.73 10.64
CA ILE A 70 -0.91 -16.06 10.05
C ILE A 70 -2.30 -16.65 9.91
N ARG A 71 -2.61 -17.21 8.74
CA ARG A 71 -3.87 -17.93 8.50
C ARG A 71 -3.96 -19.17 9.36
N PRO A 72 -5.05 -19.38 10.11
CA PRO A 72 -5.21 -20.56 10.96
C PRO A 72 -5.09 -21.89 10.22
N ASP A 73 -5.55 -21.92 8.97
CA ASP A 73 -5.57 -23.14 8.16
C ASP A 73 -4.19 -23.48 7.55
N GLU A 74 -3.31 -22.49 7.43
CA GLU A 74 -2.01 -22.60 6.74
C GLU A 74 -0.80 -22.40 7.66
N ILE A 75 -1.00 -22.52 8.98
CA ILE A 75 0.06 -22.33 10.00
C ILE A 75 1.29 -23.20 9.72
N TYR A 76 1.11 -24.39 9.17
CA TYR A 76 2.20 -25.29 8.84
C TYR A 76 3.16 -24.67 7.81
N ARG A 77 2.68 -23.91 6.83
CA ARG A 77 3.49 -23.23 5.84
C ARG A 77 4.40 -22.19 6.48
N ALA A 78 3.86 -21.37 7.38
CA ALA A 78 4.65 -20.37 8.12
C ALA A 78 5.75 -20.99 8.98
N VAL A 79 5.64 -22.29 9.32
CA VAL A 79 6.61 -22.98 10.18
C VAL A 79 7.64 -23.77 9.38
N PHE A 80 7.28 -24.29 8.19
CA PHE A 80 8.13 -25.20 7.42
C PHE A 80 8.64 -24.64 6.10
N ASP A 81 7.86 -23.77 5.44
CA ASP A 81 8.20 -23.27 4.12
C ASP A 81 9.13 -22.05 4.19
N ILE A 82 9.21 -21.40 5.36
CA ILE A 82 10.14 -20.29 5.61
C ILE A 82 11.32 -20.78 6.43
N ASP A 83 12.51 -20.63 5.86
CA ASP A 83 13.75 -21.06 6.49
C ASP A 83 14.13 -20.13 7.66
N ALA A 84 14.12 -20.69 8.87
CA ALA A 84 14.59 -20.03 10.08
C ALA A 84 16.06 -20.32 10.41
N SER A 85 16.77 -21.09 9.57
CA SER A 85 18.12 -21.56 9.84
C SER A 85 19.20 -20.48 9.78
N THR A 86 18.92 -19.35 9.15
CA THR A 86 19.83 -18.20 9.08
C THR A 86 20.16 -17.56 10.45
N MET A 87 19.48 -17.95 11.53
CA MET A 87 19.72 -17.42 12.89
C MET A 87 20.53 -18.38 13.81
N GLY A 88 21.25 -19.34 13.26
CA GLY A 88 22.30 -20.08 14.00
C GLY A 88 21.83 -21.07 15.07
N GLY A 89 20.60 -21.53 15.02
CA GLY A 89 20.06 -22.53 15.94
C GLY A 89 19.63 -23.81 15.23
N THR A 90 19.85 -24.95 15.88
CA THR A 90 19.25 -26.21 15.44
C THR A 90 17.72 -26.07 15.51
N ASP A 91 17.01 -26.54 14.48
CA ASP A 91 15.57 -26.43 14.24
C ASP A 91 14.65 -26.70 15.45
N LEU A 92 15.13 -27.50 16.39
CA LEU A 92 14.40 -27.89 17.61
C LEU A 92 14.42 -26.83 18.72
N ALA A 93 15.38 -25.91 18.70
CA ALA A 93 15.64 -24.93 19.77
C ALA A 93 15.20 -23.50 19.46
N VAL A 94 14.69 -23.21 18.24
CA VAL A 94 14.26 -21.85 17.87
C VAL A 94 13.02 -21.47 18.65
N SER A 95 13.13 -20.40 19.47
CA SER A 95 12.00 -19.87 20.25
C SER A 95 10.88 -19.35 19.34
N ALA A 96 9.66 -19.32 19.87
CA ALA A 96 8.51 -18.76 19.13
C ALA A 96 8.77 -17.30 18.70
N SER A 97 9.44 -16.51 19.54
CA SER A 97 9.80 -15.12 19.24
C SER A 97 10.82 -15.01 18.09
N ALA A 98 11.81 -15.89 18.04
CA ALA A 98 12.79 -15.90 16.96
C ALA A 98 12.14 -16.26 15.61
N ARG A 99 11.21 -17.25 15.58
CA ARG A 99 10.45 -17.55 14.38
C ARG A 99 9.60 -16.38 13.91
N MET A 100 8.93 -15.71 14.83
CA MET A 100 8.13 -14.54 14.48
C MET A 100 8.98 -13.42 13.89
N LYS A 101 10.22 -13.23 14.36
CA LYS A 101 11.14 -12.25 13.79
C LYS A 101 11.61 -12.60 12.39
N VAL A 102 11.79 -13.89 12.08
CA VAL A 102 12.09 -14.36 10.71
C VAL A 102 10.92 -14.08 9.77
N LEU A 103 9.70 -14.39 10.21
CA LEU A 103 8.49 -14.07 9.43
C LEU A 103 8.31 -12.57 9.21
N GLU A 104 8.56 -11.76 10.23
CA GLU A 104 8.53 -10.30 10.14
C GLU A 104 9.54 -9.76 9.11
N ASN A 105 10.76 -10.28 9.14
CA ASN A 105 11.77 -9.94 8.14
C ASN A 105 11.35 -10.38 6.72
N PHE A 106 10.78 -11.58 6.59
CA PHE A 106 10.25 -12.06 5.31
C PHE A 106 9.15 -11.14 4.79
N VAL A 107 8.19 -10.76 5.63
CA VAL A 107 7.12 -9.82 5.28
C VAL A 107 7.71 -8.48 4.87
N SER A 108 8.71 -7.95 5.60
CA SER A 108 9.38 -6.69 5.26
C SER A 108 10.00 -6.72 3.87
N VAL A 109 10.78 -7.75 3.55
CA VAL A 109 11.43 -7.90 2.23
C VAL A 109 10.40 -8.03 1.09
N GLN A 110 9.31 -8.79 1.32
CA GLN A 110 8.24 -8.90 0.32
C GLN A 110 7.45 -7.59 0.16
N SER A 111 7.33 -6.82 1.23
CA SER A 111 6.71 -5.50 1.20
C SER A 111 7.51 -4.49 0.38
N ASP A 112 8.83 -4.49 0.51
CA ASP A 112 9.70 -3.65 -0.31
C ASP A 112 9.56 -3.98 -1.80
N ALA A 113 9.49 -5.28 -2.13
CA ALA A 113 9.31 -5.74 -3.50
C ALA A 113 7.93 -5.35 -4.08
N ALA A 114 6.87 -5.46 -3.27
CA ALA A 114 5.52 -5.05 -3.66
C ALA A 114 5.43 -3.53 -3.86
N LEU A 115 6.01 -2.74 -2.95
CA LEU A 115 6.07 -1.29 -3.08
C LEU A 115 6.76 -0.85 -4.38
N ARG A 116 7.91 -1.46 -4.73
CA ARG A 116 8.60 -1.17 -5.99
C ARG A 116 7.75 -1.49 -7.21
N GLN A 117 7.03 -2.59 -7.18
CA GLN A 117 6.15 -3.00 -8.28
C GLN A 117 4.98 -2.02 -8.43
N VAL A 118 4.27 -1.71 -7.36
CA VAL A 118 3.10 -0.82 -7.38
C VAL A 118 3.53 0.61 -7.73
N ALA A 119 4.59 1.13 -7.11
CA ALA A 119 5.11 2.47 -7.40
C ALA A 119 5.49 2.66 -8.87
N GLY A 120 6.07 1.64 -9.50
CA GLY A 120 6.43 1.69 -10.93
C GLY A 120 5.23 1.73 -11.88
N CYS A 121 4.03 1.38 -11.42
CA CYS A 121 2.81 1.40 -12.24
C CYS A 121 2.13 2.78 -12.26
N TYR A 122 2.35 3.61 -11.26
CA TYR A 122 1.65 4.88 -11.06
C TYR A 122 2.61 6.07 -11.03
N SER A 123 2.17 7.21 -11.57
CA SER A 123 2.89 8.48 -11.42
C SER A 123 2.67 9.07 -10.04
N TYR A 124 3.66 9.79 -9.53
CA TYR A 124 3.54 10.49 -8.23
C TYR A 124 2.43 11.54 -8.26
N ASP A 125 2.38 12.35 -9.34
CA ASP A 125 1.46 13.47 -9.51
C ASP A 125 0.99 13.57 -10.97
N ASN A 126 -0.21 14.12 -11.20
CA ASN A 126 -0.71 14.43 -12.53
C ASN A 126 0.06 15.65 -13.08
N ASN A 127 1.01 15.40 -13.96
CA ASN A 127 1.79 16.44 -14.64
C ASN A 127 0.99 17.16 -15.76
N GLY A 128 -0.26 17.55 -15.50
CA GLY A 128 -1.09 18.25 -16.49
C GLY A 128 -1.64 17.37 -17.62
N VAL A 129 -1.51 16.04 -17.51
CA VAL A 129 -2.12 15.09 -18.43
C VAL A 129 -3.39 14.55 -17.78
N ALA A 130 -4.52 14.71 -18.45
CA ALA A 130 -5.88 14.27 -18.14
C ALA A 130 -6.19 13.95 -16.65
N ASP A 131 -7.21 14.57 -16.10
CA ASP A 131 -7.72 14.42 -14.72
C ASP A 131 -8.12 12.97 -14.34
N ASP A 132 -8.01 12.02 -15.26
CA ASP A 132 -8.53 10.65 -15.13
C ASP A 132 -7.44 9.60 -14.82
N GLU A 133 -6.16 9.98 -14.73
CA GLU A 133 -5.09 9.02 -14.45
C GLU A 133 -4.86 8.87 -12.94
N LEU A 134 -4.89 7.62 -12.46
CA LEU A 134 -4.62 7.29 -11.07
C LEU A 134 -3.19 7.68 -10.70
N THR A 135 -3.05 8.48 -9.63
CA THR A 135 -1.75 8.90 -9.11
C THR A 135 -1.54 8.44 -7.68
N LEU A 136 -0.28 8.24 -7.29
CA LEU A 136 0.08 7.85 -5.93
C LEU A 136 -0.43 8.85 -4.87
N ARG A 137 -0.60 10.12 -5.24
CA ARG A 137 -1.03 11.19 -4.35
C ARG A 137 -2.54 11.32 -4.23
N SER A 138 -3.28 11.21 -5.33
CA SER A 138 -4.72 11.51 -5.37
C SER A 138 -5.61 10.31 -5.06
N ASN A 139 -5.19 9.11 -5.43
CA ASN A 139 -6.01 7.90 -5.39
C ASN A 139 -5.46 6.86 -4.41
N SER A 140 -5.15 7.31 -3.19
CA SER A 140 -4.48 6.48 -2.17
C SER A 140 -5.27 5.21 -1.81
N GLU A 141 -6.61 5.22 -1.81
CA GLU A 141 -7.41 4.04 -1.47
C GLU A 141 -7.25 2.93 -2.50
N GLN A 142 -7.41 3.23 -3.79
CA GLN A 142 -7.29 2.23 -4.86
C GLN A 142 -5.88 1.64 -4.92
N ILE A 143 -4.87 2.46 -4.64
CA ILE A 143 -3.48 2.02 -4.60
C ILE A 143 -3.20 1.14 -3.38
N ASN A 144 -3.79 1.46 -2.22
CA ASN A 144 -3.71 0.64 -1.03
C ASN A 144 -4.38 -0.74 -1.25
N ASP A 145 -5.54 -0.79 -1.91
CA ASP A 145 -6.23 -2.04 -2.26
C ASP A 145 -5.37 -2.89 -3.21
N GLN A 146 -4.77 -2.27 -4.22
CA GLN A 146 -3.86 -2.95 -5.15
C GLN A 146 -2.60 -3.47 -4.44
N LEU A 147 -2.07 -2.69 -3.50
CA LEU A 147 -0.92 -3.07 -2.69
C LEU A 147 -1.26 -4.25 -1.76
N GLU A 148 -2.41 -4.20 -1.11
CA GLU A 148 -2.92 -5.28 -0.26
C GLU A 148 -3.11 -6.58 -1.06
N HIS A 149 -3.71 -6.50 -2.24
CA HIS A 149 -3.88 -7.64 -3.14
C HIS A 149 -2.52 -8.24 -3.55
N THR A 150 -1.59 -7.40 -4.01
CA THR A 150 -0.25 -7.83 -4.41
C THR A 150 0.52 -8.48 -3.25
N LEU A 151 0.40 -7.91 -2.05
CA LEU A 151 1.02 -8.45 -0.85
C LEU A 151 0.40 -9.80 -0.45
N ASN A 152 -0.93 -9.93 -0.49
CA ASN A 152 -1.62 -11.17 -0.18
C ASN A 152 -1.22 -12.29 -1.14
N GLU A 153 -1.08 -12.02 -2.44
CA GLU A 153 -0.59 -13.00 -3.42
C GLU A 153 0.85 -13.47 -3.10
N ARG A 154 1.75 -12.54 -2.79
CA ARG A 154 3.15 -12.85 -2.47
C ARG A 154 3.33 -13.59 -1.16
N LEU A 155 2.53 -13.24 -0.15
CA LEU A 155 2.64 -13.80 1.19
C LEU A 155 1.80 -15.07 1.38
N ALA A 156 0.93 -15.42 0.42
CA ALA A 156 0.14 -16.65 0.45
C ALA A 156 1.00 -17.91 0.55
N MET A 157 2.17 -17.94 -0.09
CA MET A 157 3.10 -19.06 0.00
C MET A 157 3.56 -19.35 1.44
N ALA A 158 3.60 -18.33 2.28
CA ALA A 158 4.01 -18.42 3.68
C ALA A 158 2.81 -18.64 4.63
N GLY A 159 1.59 -18.75 4.12
CA GLY A 159 0.38 -18.82 4.95
C GLY A 159 0.12 -17.54 5.73
N ILE A 160 0.61 -16.41 5.26
CA ILE A 160 0.43 -15.07 5.86
C ILE A 160 -0.70 -14.34 5.10
N GLU A 161 -1.54 -13.66 5.86
CA GLU A 161 -2.61 -12.80 5.37
C GLU A 161 -2.32 -11.35 5.79
N VAL A 162 -2.40 -10.44 4.84
CA VAL A 162 -2.38 -9.01 5.08
C VAL A 162 -3.83 -8.57 5.32
N VAL A 163 -4.08 -8.01 6.49
CA VAL A 163 -5.39 -7.49 6.89
C VAL A 163 -5.59 -6.08 6.36
N GLU A 164 -4.53 -5.29 6.35
CA GLU A 164 -4.52 -3.91 5.92
C GLU A 164 -3.11 -3.51 5.50
N ALA A 165 -2.99 -2.79 4.39
CA ALA A 165 -1.73 -2.21 3.92
C ALA A 165 -1.98 -0.76 3.47
N ARG A 166 -1.23 0.19 4.05
CA ARG A 166 -1.38 1.62 3.73
C ARG A 166 -0.04 2.30 3.54
N ILE A 167 0.05 3.15 2.54
CA ILE A 167 1.18 4.05 2.36
C ILE A 167 1.13 5.10 3.47
N ASN A 168 2.16 5.16 4.31
CA ASN A 168 2.27 6.11 5.41
C ASN A 168 3.23 7.27 5.11
N TYR A 169 4.09 7.09 4.12
CA TYR A 169 5.04 8.11 3.70
C TYR A 169 5.14 8.15 2.17
N LEU A 170 5.00 9.34 1.60
CA LEU A 170 5.12 9.56 0.16
C LEU A 170 5.71 10.94 -0.08
N ALA A 171 6.90 11.00 -0.65
CA ALA A 171 7.57 12.25 -0.98
C ALA A 171 8.52 12.06 -2.17
N TYR A 172 8.84 13.14 -2.87
CA TYR A 172 9.96 13.11 -3.81
C TYR A 172 11.28 12.88 -3.09
N ALA A 173 12.18 12.17 -3.73
CA ALA A 173 13.53 12.00 -3.20
C ALA A 173 14.22 13.39 -3.04
N PRO A 174 15.03 13.58 -1.99
CA PRO A 174 15.63 14.89 -1.69
C PRO A 174 16.38 15.53 -2.86
N GLU A 175 16.97 14.69 -3.73
CA GLU A 175 17.75 15.14 -4.87
C GLU A 175 16.94 15.93 -5.91
N ILE A 176 15.65 15.59 -6.08
CA ILE A 176 14.78 16.21 -7.07
C ILE A 176 13.68 17.08 -6.45
N ALA A 177 13.50 17.04 -5.15
CA ALA A 177 12.39 17.72 -4.47
C ALA A 177 12.33 19.22 -4.79
N ALA A 178 13.46 19.92 -4.80
CA ALA A 178 13.55 21.35 -5.11
C ALA A 178 13.19 21.67 -6.57
N VAL A 179 13.57 20.80 -7.50
CA VAL A 179 13.26 20.96 -8.93
C VAL A 179 11.77 20.72 -9.17
N MET A 180 11.21 19.66 -8.56
CA MET A 180 9.80 19.34 -8.68
C MET A 180 8.90 20.40 -8.06
N LEU A 181 9.30 20.98 -6.93
CA LEU A 181 8.57 22.10 -6.33
C LEU A 181 8.50 23.31 -7.27
N ARG A 182 9.61 23.66 -7.93
CA ARG A 182 9.63 24.76 -8.91
C ARG A 182 8.73 24.47 -10.11
N ARG A 183 8.71 23.22 -10.58
CA ARG A 183 7.82 22.78 -11.65
C ARG A 183 6.35 22.93 -11.23
N GLN A 184 5.99 22.41 -10.05
CA GLN A 184 4.63 22.53 -9.52
C GLN A 184 4.19 23.98 -9.36
N GLN A 185 5.11 24.89 -8.94
CA GLN A 185 4.82 26.33 -8.87
C GLN A 185 4.57 26.92 -10.26
N ALA A 186 5.35 26.56 -11.27
CA ALA A 186 5.14 27.03 -12.63
C ALA A 186 3.81 26.55 -13.21
N ASP A 187 3.49 25.27 -13.05
CA ASP A 187 2.22 24.68 -13.50
C ASP A 187 1.03 25.32 -12.78
N ALA A 188 1.14 25.58 -11.49
CA ALA A 188 0.10 26.27 -10.72
C ALA A 188 -0.14 27.70 -11.21
N ILE A 189 0.91 28.44 -11.60
CA ILE A 189 0.77 29.80 -12.15
C ILE A 189 0.09 29.77 -13.52
N ILE A 190 0.43 28.79 -14.39
CA ILE A 190 -0.20 28.62 -15.70
C ILE A 190 -1.68 28.31 -15.51
N SER A 191 -2.00 27.29 -14.71
CA SER A 191 -3.38 26.90 -14.43
C SER A 191 -4.20 28.02 -13.78
N ALA A 192 -3.62 28.82 -12.89
CA ALA A 192 -4.29 29.98 -12.33
C ALA A 192 -4.61 31.03 -13.41
N ARG A 193 -3.71 31.29 -14.35
CA ARG A 193 -3.95 32.23 -15.46
C ARG A 193 -5.04 31.72 -16.39
N GLU A 194 -5.04 30.44 -16.74
CA GLU A 194 -6.09 29.82 -17.56
C GLU A 194 -7.45 29.96 -16.91
N LYS A 195 -7.58 29.68 -15.61
CA LYS A 195 -8.81 29.84 -14.85
C LYS A 195 -9.30 31.30 -14.77
N ILE A 196 -8.40 32.27 -14.71
CA ILE A 196 -8.76 33.68 -14.74
C ILE A 196 -9.35 34.05 -16.09
N VAL A 197 -8.73 33.60 -17.20
CA VAL A 197 -9.24 33.85 -18.56
C VAL A 197 -10.58 33.16 -18.75
N GLU A 198 -10.72 31.90 -18.39
CA GLU A 198 -11.98 31.16 -18.48
C GLU A 198 -13.09 31.81 -17.65
N GLY A 199 -12.76 32.25 -16.43
CA GLY A 199 -13.68 33.00 -15.57
C GLY A 199 -14.11 34.33 -16.19
N ALA A 200 -13.21 35.07 -16.84
CA ALA A 200 -13.53 36.31 -17.53
C ALA A 200 -14.48 36.07 -18.71
N VAL A 201 -14.21 35.07 -19.55
CA VAL A 201 -15.05 34.66 -20.68
C VAL A 201 -16.45 34.23 -20.17
N THR A 202 -16.51 33.46 -19.11
CA THR A 202 -17.74 32.98 -18.50
C THR A 202 -18.57 34.17 -17.94
N MET A 203 -17.91 35.16 -17.30
CA MET A 203 -18.59 36.37 -16.82
C MET A 203 -19.21 37.18 -17.96
N VAL A 204 -18.47 37.37 -19.08
CA VAL A 204 -18.97 38.06 -20.25
C VAL A 204 -20.17 37.32 -20.84
N LYS A 205 -20.06 35.99 -20.98
CA LYS A 205 -21.17 35.16 -21.47
C LYS A 205 -22.43 35.29 -20.57
N MET A 206 -22.26 35.16 -19.26
CA MET A 206 -23.36 35.32 -18.32
C MET A 206 -23.98 36.71 -18.36
N ALA A 207 -23.17 37.75 -18.56
CA ALA A 207 -23.69 39.13 -18.69
C ALA A 207 -24.52 39.29 -19.96
N LEU A 208 -24.06 38.75 -21.09
CA LEU A 208 -24.78 38.77 -22.36
C LEU A 208 -26.09 37.96 -22.29
N ASP A 209 -26.07 36.79 -21.68
CA ASP A 209 -27.25 35.95 -21.50
C ASP A 209 -28.30 36.68 -20.61
N ARG A 210 -27.90 37.32 -19.52
CA ARG A 210 -28.80 38.11 -18.67
C ARG A 210 -29.39 39.33 -19.38
N LEU A 211 -28.61 40.06 -20.18
CA LEU A 211 -29.07 41.18 -20.94
C LEU A 211 -30.10 40.76 -22.01
N ALA A 212 -29.93 39.56 -22.58
CA ALA A 212 -30.88 38.98 -23.53
C ALA A 212 -32.18 38.53 -22.82
N ASP A 213 -32.08 37.88 -21.66
CA ASP A 213 -33.23 37.40 -20.87
C ASP A 213 -34.10 38.59 -20.35
N ASP A 214 -33.45 39.65 -19.88
CA ASP A 214 -34.11 40.85 -19.36
C ASP A 214 -34.65 41.76 -20.50
N ARG A 215 -34.44 41.39 -21.78
CA ARG A 215 -34.84 42.17 -22.99
C ARG A 215 -34.39 43.65 -22.96
N ILE A 216 -33.26 43.91 -22.30
CA ILE A 216 -32.74 45.27 -22.16
C ILE A 216 -32.06 45.73 -23.46
N VAL A 217 -31.47 44.79 -24.22
CA VAL A 217 -30.81 45.08 -25.51
C VAL A 217 -31.02 43.89 -26.47
N GLU A 218 -31.57 44.14 -27.67
CA GLU A 218 -31.49 43.18 -28.76
C GLU A 218 -30.11 43.35 -29.45
N LEU A 219 -29.18 42.45 -29.11
CA LEU A 219 -27.86 42.45 -29.69
C LEU A 219 -27.84 41.58 -30.96
N ASP A 220 -27.56 42.18 -32.10
CA ASP A 220 -27.26 41.50 -33.32
C ASP A 220 -25.98 40.69 -33.21
N GLU A 221 -25.85 39.60 -33.97
CA GLU A 221 -24.67 38.67 -33.93
C GLU A 221 -23.33 39.41 -34.16
N GLU A 222 -23.31 40.43 -35.03
CA GLU A 222 -22.13 41.28 -35.25
C GLU A 222 -21.74 42.11 -34.04
N ARG A 223 -22.72 42.61 -33.26
CA ARG A 223 -22.46 43.38 -32.05
C ARG A 223 -22.07 42.50 -30.87
N LYS A 224 -22.57 41.25 -30.80
CA LYS A 224 -22.12 40.27 -29.83
C LYS A 224 -20.63 39.90 -30.08
N ALA A 225 -20.25 39.71 -31.35
CA ALA A 225 -18.84 39.41 -31.69
C ALA A 225 -17.87 40.56 -31.39
N ALA A 226 -18.33 41.84 -31.43
CA ALA A 226 -17.51 43.00 -31.11
C ALA A 226 -17.35 43.25 -29.60
N MET A 227 -18.14 42.56 -28.72
CA MET A 227 -18.07 42.65 -27.26
C MET A 227 -17.27 41.55 -26.61
N VAL A 228 -16.90 40.49 -27.35
CA VAL A 228 -16.06 39.40 -26.89
C VAL A 228 -14.62 39.58 -27.36
#